data_193c08a7c23c49ec56e6cec9fd0772a7
#
_entry.id   193c08a7c23c49ec56e6cec9fd0772a7
#
_cell.length_a   1.000
_cell.length_b   1.000
_cell.length_c   1.000
_cell.angle_alpha   90.00
_cell.angle_beta   90.00
_cell.angle_gamma   90.00
#
_symmetry.space_group_name_H-M   'P 1'
#
loop_
_entity.id
_entity.type
_entity.pdbx_description
1 polymer ?
#
loop_
_entity_poly.entity_id
_entity_poly.type
_entity_poly.pdbx_seq_one_letter_code
_entity_poly.pdbx_strand_id
1 'polypeptide(L)'
;MSEGPLLDDEVALARADLLHLLKARGYTFVTPTPTTHARVVARRRIARDVRDVFGWSLPFGADSLDAELVDQMRLADVLEERDGALRSSVRVSTLGNDYFLHSAYPTTQADAVFFGPDSYRFADFVARELPNVPRAKRLADIGAGSGVGGVAALRTGRVKHLIATDINKAANALLDANFDFVMQTRGEDEDFSLHNLVCDGLSAVDGDLDCIIANPPYIADPAHRAYRDG
;
A
#
# COMPACT_ATOMS: atom_id res chain seq x y z
N MET A 1 -10.44 5.95 -31.02
CA MET A 1 -9.33 4.98 -31.00
C MET A 1 -9.34 4.41 -29.59
N SER A 2 -9.64 3.12 -29.43
CA SER A 2 -9.58 2.48 -28.10
C SER A 2 -8.10 2.30 -27.78
N GLU A 3 -7.62 2.97 -26.77
CA GLU A 3 -6.32 2.68 -26.17
C GLU A 3 -6.34 1.21 -25.74
N GLY A 4 -5.27 0.46 -26.08
CA GLY A 4 -5.11 -0.91 -25.61
C GLY A 4 -4.93 -0.96 -24.08
N PRO A 5 -5.03 -2.15 -23.44
CA PRO A 5 -4.76 -2.26 -22.03
C PRO A 5 -3.34 -1.75 -21.73
N LEU A 6 -3.21 -0.92 -20.68
CA LEU A 6 -1.90 -0.45 -20.18
C LEU A 6 -1.04 -1.66 -19.76
N LEU A 7 0.26 -1.55 -19.93
CA LEU A 7 1.20 -2.54 -19.41
C LEU A 7 1.27 -2.44 -17.88
N ASP A 8 1.59 -3.53 -17.21
CA ASP A 8 1.65 -3.57 -15.72
C ASP A 8 2.57 -2.48 -15.15
N ASP A 9 3.70 -2.20 -15.80
CA ASP A 9 4.64 -1.14 -15.41
C ASP A 9 4.03 0.27 -15.57
N GLU A 10 3.21 0.51 -16.60
CA GLU A 10 2.54 1.80 -16.81
C GLU A 10 1.48 2.05 -15.74
N VAL A 11 0.76 0.99 -15.32
CA VAL A 11 -0.21 1.08 -14.23
C VAL A 11 0.49 1.33 -12.90
N ALA A 12 1.63 0.70 -12.62
CA ALA A 12 2.41 0.93 -11.40
C ALA A 12 2.87 2.39 -11.32
N LEU A 13 3.42 2.94 -12.40
CA LEU A 13 3.81 4.36 -12.48
C LEU A 13 2.61 5.29 -12.30
N ALA A 14 1.48 5.01 -12.95
CA ALA A 14 0.28 5.82 -12.79
C ALA A 14 -0.27 5.79 -11.35
N ARG A 15 -0.10 4.68 -10.63
CA ARG A 15 -0.42 4.58 -9.20
C ARG A 15 0.52 5.41 -8.34
N ALA A 16 1.81 5.43 -8.64
CA ALA A 16 2.77 6.30 -7.95
C ALA A 16 2.46 7.78 -8.20
N ASP A 17 2.11 8.16 -9.45
CA ASP A 17 1.68 9.51 -9.80
C ASP A 17 0.41 9.93 -9.05
N LEU A 18 -0.55 9.00 -8.85
CA LEU A 18 -1.72 9.25 -8.02
C LEU A 18 -1.32 9.60 -6.57
N LEU A 19 -0.34 8.91 -5.99
CA LEU A 19 0.18 9.23 -4.66
C LEU A 19 0.83 10.61 -4.61
N HIS A 20 1.59 10.99 -5.65
CA HIS A 20 2.18 12.32 -5.79
C HIS A 20 1.09 13.41 -5.88
N LEU A 21 0.06 13.16 -6.68
CA LEU A 21 -1.06 14.09 -6.83
C LEU A 21 -1.81 14.29 -5.51
N LEU A 22 -2.06 13.20 -4.76
CA LEU A 22 -2.67 13.26 -3.44
C LEU A 22 -1.80 14.02 -2.44
N LYS A 23 -0.48 13.80 -2.47
CA LYS A 23 0.48 14.51 -1.62
C LYS A 23 0.51 16.00 -1.93
N ALA A 24 0.55 16.40 -3.20
CA ALA A 24 0.51 17.79 -3.62
C ALA A 24 -0.75 18.52 -3.15
N ARG A 25 -1.87 17.78 -2.99
CA ARG A 25 -3.15 18.29 -2.46
C ARG A 25 -3.24 18.28 -0.93
N GLY A 26 -2.17 17.92 -0.25
CA GLY A 26 -2.14 17.86 1.21
C GLY A 26 -3.00 16.74 1.81
N TYR A 27 -3.27 15.68 1.05
CA TYR A 27 -4.03 14.53 1.55
C TYR A 27 -3.30 13.86 2.71
N THR A 28 -4.05 13.55 3.75
CA THR A 28 -3.55 12.73 4.87
C THR A 28 -4.67 11.84 5.41
N PHE A 29 -4.34 10.60 5.71
CA PHE A 29 -5.28 9.67 6.31
C PHE A 29 -4.57 8.61 7.14
N VAL A 30 -5.05 8.40 8.36
CA VAL A 30 -4.63 7.29 9.23
C VAL A 30 -5.76 6.28 9.25
N THR A 31 -5.48 5.06 8.79
CA THR A 31 -6.48 3.99 8.76
C THR A 31 -6.93 3.62 10.17
N PRO A 32 -8.23 3.79 10.48
CA PRO A 32 -8.77 3.43 11.78
C PRO A 32 -9.06 1.93 11.88
N THR A 33 -9.44 1.49 13.08
CA THR A 33 -10.00 0.15 13.27
C THR A 33 -11.30 -0.04 12.46
N PRO A 34 -11.66 -1.28 12.06
CA PRO A 34 -12.91 -1.55 11.35
C PRO A 34 -14.16 -1.01 12.06
N THR A 35 -14.20 -1.10 13.39
CA THR A 35 -15.31 -0.57 14.18
C THR A 35 -15.44 0.96 14.08
N THR A 36 -14.32 1.67 14.12
CA THR A 36 -14.30 3.13 13.95
C THR A 36 -14.71 3.50 12.52
N HIS A 37 -14.18 2.79 11.53
CA HIS A 37 -14.54 2.97 10.13
C HIS A 37 -16.06 2.84 9.94
N ALA A 38 -16.65 1.72 10.38
CA ALA A 38 -18.07 1.45 10.27
C ALA A 38 -18.93 2.56 10.91
N ARG A 39 -18.53 3.11 12.05
CA ARG A 39 -19.25 4.23 12.72
C ARG A 39 -19.25 5.50 11.88
N VAL A 40 -18.14 5.81 11.21
CA VAL A 40 -18.04 7.02 10.38
C VAL A 40 -18.88 6.87 9.12
N VAL A 41 -18.72 5.77 8.39
CA VAL A 41 -19.44 5.55 7.13
C VAL A 41 -20.94 5.34 7.31
N ALA A 42 -21.39 4.85 8.48
CA ALA A 42 -22.82 4.75 8.79
C ALA A 42 -23.54 6.12 8.74
N ARG A 43 -22.82 7.22 8.93
CA ARG A 43 -23.36 8.59 8.90
C ARG A 43 -23.13 9.32 7.58
N ARG A 44 -22.37 8.69 6.66
CA ARG A 44 -21.97 9.28 5.37
C ARG A 44 -22.19 8.24 4.28
N ARG A 45 -23.00 8.56 3.30
CA ARG A 45 -23.31 7.65 2.20
C ARG A 45 -22.56 7.98 0.90
N ILE A 46 -22.15 9.24 0.74
CA ILE A 46 -21.50 9.76 -0.46
C ILE A 46 -20.31 10.61 -0.01
N ALA A 47 -19.20 10.49 -0.71
CA ALA A 47 -17.99 11.26 -0.47
C ALA A 47 -18.20 12.75 -0.80
N ARG A 48 -17.56 13.62 -0.02
CA ARG A 48 -17.58 15.07 -0.18
C ARG A 48 -16.23 15.62 -0.63
N ASP A 49 -15.18 14.87 -0.38
CA ASP A 49 -13.81 15.25 -0.66
C ASP A 49 -12.93 14.03 -0.93
N VAL A 50 -11.68 14.29 -1.27
CA VAL A 50 -10.64 13.29 -1.57
C VAL A 50 -10.44 12.31 -0.40
N ARG A 51 -10.55 12.79 0.83
CA ARG A 51 -10.38 11.97 2.04
C ARG A 51 -11.54 10.99 2.23
N ASP A 52 -12.75 11.40 1.87
CA ASP A 52 -13.91 10.52 1.89
C ASP A 52 -13.77 9.38 0.86
N VAL A 53 -13.16 9.67 -0.31
CA VAL A 53 -12.93 8.67 -1.37
C VAL A 53 -11.81 7.71 -0.97
N PHE A 54 -10.59 8.23 -0.78
CA PHE A 54 -9.40 7.38 -0.59
C PHE A 54 -9.17 6.96 0.87
N GLY A 55 -9.78 7.61 1.84
CA GLY A 55 -9.67 7.23 3.25
C GLY A 55 -10.86 6.41 3.73
N TRP A 56 -12.07 6.90 3.49
CA TRP A 56 -13.29 6.25 3.98
C TRP A 56 -13.93 5.28 2.99
N SER A 57 -13.38 5.14 1.78
CA SER A 57 -13.88 4.27 0.69
C SER A 57 -15.35 4.55 0.34
N LEU A 58 -15.76 5.81 0.42
CA LEU A 58 -17.13 6.19 0.11
C LEU A 58 -17.33 6.34 -1.41
N PRO A 59 -18.51 5.99 -1.91
CA PRO A 59 -18.87 6.26 -3.29
C PRO A 59 -18.95 7.77 -3.54
N PHE A 60 -18.74 8.19 -4.78
CA PHE A 60 -18.79 9.59 -5.18
C PHE A 60 -19.48 9.77 -6.53
N GLY A 61 -20.00 10.96 -6.77
CA GLY A 61 -20.54 11.35 -8.07
C GLY A 61 -19.46 11.91 -8.98
N ALA A 62 -19.75 11.97 -10.28
CA ALA A 62 -18.78 12.46 -11.28
C ALA A 62 -18.24 13.87 -10.99
N ASP A 63 -19.04 14.74 -10.36
CA ASP A 63 -18.68 16.11 -10.05
C ASP A 63 -18.06 16.28 -8.63
N SER A 64 -17.83 15.18 -7.91
CA SER A 64 -17.32 15.25 -6.51
C SER A 64 -15.80 15.46 -6.43
N LEU A 65 -15.07 15.12 -7.49
CA LEU A 65 -13.64 15.31 -7.63
C LEU A 65 -13.38 16.07 -8.93
N ASP A 66 -12.25 16.75 -9.01
CA ASP A 66 -11.83 17.40 -10.26
C ASP A 66 -11.41 16.37 -11.31
N ALA A 67 -11.46 16.81 -12.58
CA ALA A 67 -11.23 15.92 -13.72
C ALA A 67 -9.82 15.31 -13.71
N GLU A 68 -8.78 16.08 -13.31
CA GLU A 68 -7.40 15.60 -13.25
C GLU A 68 -7.28 14.38 -12.34
N LEU A 69 -7.90 14.43 -11.15
CA LEU A 69 -7.85 13.32 -10.20
C LEU A 69 -8.64 12.10 -10.70
N VAL A 70 -9.79 12.31 -11.32
CA VAL A 70 -10.59 11.22 -11.90
C VAL A 70 -9.85 10.57 -13.07
N ASP A 71 -9.20 11.34 -13.92
CA ASP A 71 -8.39 10.82 -15.03
C ASP A 71 -7.18 10.05 -14.52
N GLN A 72 -6.50 10.55 -13.48
CA GLN A 72 -5.39 9.84 -12.84
C GLN A 72 -5.87 8.51 -12.20
N MET A 73 -7.06 8.47 -11.61
CA MET A 73 -7.64 7.23 -11.09
C MET A 73 -7.91 6.20 -12.19
N ARG A 74 -8.30 6.63 -13.39
CA ARG A 74 -8.47 5.75 -14.56
C ARG A 74 -7.13 5.19 -15.03
N LEU A 75 -6.10 6.04 -15.19
CA LEU A 75 -4.76 5.61 -15.58
C LEU A 75 -4.15 4.63 -14.56
N ALA A 76 -4.36 4.87 -13.28
CA ALA A 76 -3.90 4.02 -12.19
C ALA A 76 -4.69 2.70 -12.04
N ASP A 77 -5.74 2.49 -12.84
CA ASP A 77 -6.66 1.35 -12.75
C ASP A 77 -7.22 1.15 -11.32
N VAL A 78 -7.67 2.27 -10.72
CA VAL A 78 -8.25 2.26 -9.37
C VAL A 78 -9.66 2.84 -9.32
N LEU A 79 -10.24 3.18 -10.47
CA LEU A 79 -11.60 3.71 -10.57
C LEU A 79 -12.57 2.61 -10.96
N GLU A 80 -13.56 2.40 -10.13
CA GLU A 80 -14.66 1.46 -10.38
C GLU A 80 -15.99 2.21 -10.50
N GLU A 81 -16.88 1.71 -11.36
CA GLU A 81 -18.28 2.12 -11.37
C GLU A 81 -19.13 0.95 -10.87
N ARG A 82 -19.88 1.20 -9.81
CA ARG A 82 -20.76 0.21 -9.21
C ARG A 82 -22.04 0.87 -8.71
N ASP A 83 -23.18 0.29 -9.09
CA ASP A 83 -24.51 0.77 -8.71
C ASP A 83 -24.76 2.24 -9.11
N GLY A 84 -24.21 2.69 -10.24
CA GLY A 84 -24.32 4.07 -10.75
C GLY A 84 -23.52 5.11 -9.97
N ALA A 85 -22.57 4.70 -9.14
CA ALA A 85 -21.66 5.56 -8.42
C ALA A 85 -20.20 5.16 -8.69
N LEU A 86 -19.32 6.15 -8.71
CA LEU A 86 -17.88 5.94 -8.81
C LEU A 86 -17.30 5.57 -7.43
N ARG A 87 -16.26 4.74 -7.44
CA ARG A 87 -15.54 4.30 -6.24
C ARG A 87 -14.06 4.16 -6.53
N SER A 88 -13.25 4.25 -5.49
CA SER A 88 -11.86 3.81 -5.57
C SER A 88 -11.77 2.33 -5.13
N SER A 89 -11.07 1.50 -5.90
CA SER A 89 -10.71 0.13 -5.52
C SER A 89 -9.63 0.07 -4.44
N VAL A 90 -8.95 1.20 -4.21
CA VAL A 90 -7.88 1.33 -3.22
C VAL A 90 -8.20 2.39 -2.17
N ARG A 91 -7.57 2.25 -1.02
CA ARG A 91 -7.41 3.29 -0.01
C ARG A 91 -5.96 3.80 -0.06
N VAL A 92 -5.78 5.01 0.45
CA VAL A 92 -4.46 5.57 0.67
C VAL A 92 -4.29 5.92 2.13
N SER A 93 -3.28 5.34 2.77
CA SER A 93 -2.89 5.64 4.15
C SER A 93 -1.56 6.38 4.18
N THR A 94 -1.38 7.25 5.16
CA THR A 94 -0.15 8.02 5.32
C THR A 94 0.59 7.63 6.60
N LEU A 95 1.92 7.57 6.51
CA LEU A 95 2.83 7.42 7.65
C LEU A 95 3.97 8.46 7.48
N GLY A 96 3.91 9.53 8.25
CA GLY A 96 4.79 10.68 8.02
C GLY A 96 4.59 11.27 6.62
N ASN A 97 5.64 11.27 5.82
CA ASN A 97 5.64 11.76 4.43
C ASN A 97 5.41 10.65 3.40
N ASP A 98 5.25 9.41 3.83
CA ASP A 98 5.04 8.25 2.97
C ASP A 98 3.55 7.94 2.79
N TYR A 99 3.19 7.51 1.59
CA TYR A 99 1.83 7.20 1.18
C TYR A 99 1.78 5.74 0.73
N PHE A 100 0.71 5.04 1.09
CA PHE A 100 0.55 3.62 0.82
C PHE A 100 -0.82 3.33 0.22
N LEU A 101 -0.81 2.82 -1.00
CA LEU A 101 -1.97 2.16 -1.60
C LEU A 101 -2.20 0.82 -0.92
N HIS A 102 -3.44 0.53 -0.60
CA HIS A 102 -3.90 -0.77 -0.12
C HIS A 102 -5.38 -0.95 -0.47
N SER A 103 -5.97 -2.13 -0.23
CA SER A 103 -7.34 -2.40 -0.63
C SER A 103 -8.37 -1.49 0.04
N ALA A 104 -9.39 -1.10 -0.73
CA ALA A 104 -10.53 -0.34 -0.23
C ALA A 104 -11.33 -1.13 0.82
N TYR A 105 -12.05 -0.41 1.66
CA TYR A 105 -12.96 -1.03 2.63
C TYR A 105 -14.34 -1.31 1.99
N PRO A 106 -14.95 -2.47 2.27
CA PRO A 106 -14.50 -3.56 3.13
C PRO A 106 -13.46 -4.46 2.45
N THR A 107 -12.44 -4.88 3.18
CA THR A 107 -11.41 -5.80 2.71
C THR A 107 -11.92 -7.25 2.77
N THR A 108 -12.87 -7.57 1.89
CA THR A 108 -13.56 -8.88 1.88
C THR A 108 -13.10 -9.80 0.74
N GLN A 109 -12.31 -9.30 -0.18
CA GLN A 109 -11.77 -10.07 -1.30
C GLN A 109 -10.61 -10.97 -0.80
N ALA A 110 -10.42 -12.11 -1.45
CA ALA A 110 -9.40 -13.08 -1.04
C ALA A 110 -7.98 -12.52 -1.18
N ASP A 111 -7.77 -11.67 -2.17
CA ASP A 111 -6.51 -10.98 -2.49
C ASP A 111 -6.40 -9.58 -1.89
N ALA A 112 -7.27 -9.24 -0.93
CA ALA A 112 -7.26 -7.92 -0.31
C ALA A 112 -5.95 -7.65 0.45
N VAL A 113 -5.33 -6.52 0.15
CA VAL A 113 -4.13 -6.03 0.81
C VAL A 113 -4.51 -5.22 2.04
N PHE A 114 -4.15 -5.71 3.20
CA PHE A 114 -4.48 -5.08 4.47
C PHE A 114 -3.51 -3.95 4.80
N PHE A 115 -4.06 -2.88 5.38
CA PHE A 115 -3.31 -1.82 6.04
C PHE A 115 -4.16 -1.29 7.21
N GLY A 116 -3.63 -1.33 8.41
CA GLY A 116 -4.39 -0.95 9.60
C GLY A 116 -3.51 -0.55 10.78
N PRO A 117 -4.08 -0.46 11.98
CA PRO A 117 -3.33 -0.07 13.18
C PRO A 117 -2.07 -0.89 13.44
N ASP A 118 -2.07 -2.16 13.05
CA ASP A 118 -0.91 -3.05 13.24
C ASP A 118 0.22 -2.71 12.27
N SER A 119 -0.10 -2.27 11.06
CA SER A 119 0.88 -1.77 10.09
C SER A 119 1.66 -0.57 10.64
N TYR A 120 0.99 0.39 11.29
CA TYR A 120 1.64 1.53 11.94
C TYR A 120 2.54 1.09 13.10
N ARG A 121 2.08 0.15 13.93
CA ARG A 121 2.88 -0.39 15.05
C ARG A 121 4.10 -1.13 14.56
N PHE A 122 3.95 -1.90 13.49
CA PHE A 122 5.05 -2.62 12.87
C PHE A 122 6.10 -1.66 12.31
N ALA A 123 5.68 -0.64 11.55
CA ALA A 123 6.59 0.39 11.06
C ALA A 123 7.35 1.10 12.17
N ASP A 124 6.66 1.50 13.26
CA ASP A 124 7.26 2.11 14.44
C ASP A 124 8.25 1.17 15.14
N PHE A 125 7.92 -0.12 15.25
CA PHE A 125 8.82 -1.14 15.78
C PHE A 125 10.10 -1.26 14.92
N VAL A 126 9.95 -1.41 13.61
CA VAL A 126 11.09 -1.49 12.67
C VAL A 126 11.98 -0.26 12.77
N ALA A 127 11.38 0.94 12.76
CA ALA A 127 12.13 2.20 12.84
C ALA A 127 12.95 2.34 14.13
N ARG A 128 12.45 1.80 15.26
CA ARG A 128 13.15 1.86 16.55
C ARG A 128 14.21 0.78 16.72
N GLU A 129 13.92 -0.44 16.26
CA GLU A 129 14.78 -1.58 16.57
C GLU A 129 15.87 -1.81 15.53
N LEU A 130 15.58 -1.55 14.25
CA LEU A 130 16.53 -1.79 13.17
C LEU A 130 17.87 -1.02 13.32
N PRO A 131 17.92 0.21 13.85
CA PRO A 131 19.19 0.90 14.14
C PRO A 131 20.10 0.14 15.11
N ASN A 132 19.54 -0.71 15.98
CA ASN A 132 20.25 -1.51 16.98
C ASN A 132 20.76 -2.85 16.43
N VAL A 133 20.31 -3.25 15.22
CA VAL A 133 20.74 -4.49 14.58
C VAL A 133 22.16 -4.31 14.03
N PRO A 134 23.13 -5.18 14.36
CA PRO A 134 24.53 -5.02 13.95
C PRO A 134 24.72 -4.93 12.44
N ARG A 135 23.98 -5.76 11.70
CA ARG A 135 23.97 -5.81 10.22
C ARG A 135 22.54 -5.76 9.73
N ALA A 136 22.25 -4.87 8.80
CA ALA A 136 20.93 -4.73 8.20
C ALA A 136 21.02 -4.20 6.75
N LYS A 137 22.16 -4.40 6.08
CA LYS A 137 22.33 -3.91 4.71
C LYS A 137 21.44 -4.65 3.72
N ARG A 138 21.36 -5.99 3.85
CA ARG A 138 20.51 -6.83 3.03
C ARG A 138 19.37 -7.39 3.88
N LEU A 139 18.18 -6.85 3.68
CA LEU A 139 17.00 -7.12 4.49
C LEU A 139 15.89 -7.74 3.64
N ALA A 140 15.22 -8.75 4.18
CA ALA A 140 13.97 -9.28 3.63
C ALA A 140 12.77 -8.85 4.49
N ASP A 141 11.69 -8.38 3.82
CA ASP A 141 10.36 -8.13 4.40
C ASP A 141 9.41 -9.24 3.91
N ILE A 142 9.05 -10.17 4.80
CA ILE A 142 8.23 -11.33 4.48
C ILE A 142 6.77 -11.04 4.73
N GLY A 143 5.90 -11.31 3.74
CA GLY A 143 4.50 -10.92 3.78
C GLY A 143 4.38 -9.41 3.77
N ALA A 144 5.10 -8.76 2.85
CA ALA A 144 5.31 -7.32 2.83
C ALA A 144 4.00 -6.51 2.66
N GLY A 145 2.96 -7.11 2.05
CA GLY A 145 1.67 -6.46 1.85
C GLY A 145 1.80 -5.15 1.07
N SER A 146 1.46 -4.03 1.71
CA SER A 146 1.63 -2.69 1.14
C SER A 146 3.07 -2.16 1.18
N GLY A 147 4.04 -2.90 1.74
CA GLY A 147 5.45 -2.51 1.84
C GLY A 147 5.79 -1.59 3.01
N VAL A 148 4.89 -1.40 3.97
CA VAL A 148 5.10 -0.44 5.07
C VAL A 148 6.32 -0.79 5.94
N GLY A 149 6.59 -2.09 6.18
CA GLY A 149 7.75 -2.56 6.93
C GLY A 149 9.05 -2.24 6.20
N GLY A 150 9.11 -2.59 4.91
CA GLY A 150 10.25 -2.29 4.05
C GLY A 150 10.53 -0.79 3.95
N VAL A 151 9.50 0.05 3.77
CA VAL A 151 9.65 1.53 3.74
C VAL A 151 10.18 2.05 5.07
N ALA A 152 9.64 1.58 6.20
CA ALA A 152 10.15 1.96 7.51
C ALA A 152 11.63 1.58 7.68
N ALA A 153 12.02 0.38 7.23
CA ALA A 153 13.41 -0.07 7.23
C ALA A 153 14.31 0.83 6.38
N LEU A 154 13.87 1.20 5.16
CA LEU A 154 14.58 2.13 4.28
C LEU A 154 14.83 3.49 4.92
N ARG A 155 13.82 4.03 5.62
CA ARG A 155 13.91 5.34 6.28
C ARG A 155 14.97 5.37 7.41
N THR A 156 15.40 4.23 7.93
CA THR A 156 16.51 4.18 8.89
C THR A 156 17.88 4.44 8.27
N GLY A 157 18.02 4.39 6.95
CA GLY A 157 19.30 4.51 6.23
C GLY A 157 20.22 3.30 6.37
N ARG A 158 19.77 2.23 7.04
CA ARG A 158 20.57 1.01 7.29
C ARG A 158 20.54 0.02 6.15
N VAL A 159 19.44 0.00 5.39
CA VAL A 159 19.17 -0.97 4.32
C VAL A 159 19.67 -0.44 2.99
N LYS A 160 20.41 -1.29 2.27
CA LYS A 160 20.91 -1.05 0.91
C LYS A 160 20.22 -1.97 -0.11
N HIS A 161 19.90 -3.19 0.31
CA HIS A 161 19.24 -4.18 -0.53
C HIS A 161 17.98 -4.66 0.20
N LEU A 162 16.83 -4.23 -0.28
CA LEU A 162 15.54 -4.64 0.24
C LEU A 162 14.93 -5.70 -0.67
N ILE A 163 14.53 -6.81 -0.08
CA ILE A 163 13.80 -7.87 -0.75
C ILE A 163 12.43 -7.97 -0.09
N ALA A 164 11.40 -7.57 -0.78
CA ALA A 164 10.03 -7.72 -0.32
C ALA A 164 9.42 -8.99 -0.93
N THR A 165 8.81 -9.81 -0.12
CA THR A 165 8.16 -11.04 -0.59
C THR A 165 6.72 -11.08 -0.13
N ASP A 166 5.81 -11.48 -1.01
CA ASP A 166 4.43 -11.76 -0.66
C ASP A 166 3.89 -12.89 -1.57
N ILE A 167 3.03 -13.72 -1.05
CA ILE A 167 2.35 -14.75 -1.83
C ILE A 167 1.22 -14.14 -2.68
N ASN A 168 0.69 -13.00 -2.25
CA ASN A 168 -0.41 -12.30 -2.88
C ASN A 168 0.09 -11.40 -4.01
N LYS A 169 -0.23 -11.75 -5.26
CA LYS A 169 0.14 -10.93 -6.44
C LYS A 169 -0.44 -9.52 -6.41
N ALA A 170 -1.64 -9.34 -5.84
CA ALA A 170 -2.23 -8.01 -5.70
C ALA A 170 -1.44 -7.14 -4.73
N ALA A 171 -0.87 -7.72 -3.66
CA ALA A 171 0.04 -7.01 -2.76
C ALA A 171 1.29 -6.54 -3.48
N ASN A 172 1.93 -7.42 -4.27
CA ASN A 172 3.12 -7.05 -5.04
C ASN A 172 2.84 -5.91 -6.02
N ALA A 173 1.71 -5.91 -6.72
CA ALA A 173 1.33 -4.85 -7.66
C ALA A 173 1.09 -3.48 -6.98
N LEU A 174 0.60 -3.45 -5.74
CA LEU A 174 0.45 -2.21 -4.98
C LEU A 174 1.78 -1.80 -4.33
N LEU A 175 2.58 -2.77 -3.92
CA LEU A 175 3.89 -2.55 -3.33
C LEU A 175 4.84 -1.86 -4.32
N ASP A 176 4.86 -2.28 -5.60
CA ASP A 176 5.67 -1.64 -6.63
C ASP A 176 5.36 -0.13 -6.73
N ALA A 177 4.09 0.23 -6.83
CA ALA A 177 3.68 1.64 -6.87
C ALA A 177 4.05 2.42 -5.59
N ASN A 178 3.90 1.80 -4.42
CA ASN A 178 4.26 2.41 -3.14
C ASN A 178 5.77 2.65 -3.04
N PHE A 179 6.57 1.71 -3.53
CA PHE A 179 8.03 1.86 -3.56
C PHE A 179 8.48 2.87 -4.60
N ASP A 180 7.89 2.91 -5.79
CA ASP A 180 8.18 3.91 -6.82
C ASP A 180 7.98 5.32 -6.25
N PHE A 181 6.84 5.55 -5.57
CA PHE A 181 6.58 6.81 -4.88
C PHE A 181 7.67 7.13 -3.83
N VAL A 182 8.07 6.15 -3.00
CA VAL A 182 9.08 6.35 -1.96
C VAL A 182 10.44 6.65 -2.59
N MET A 183 10.83 5.94 -3.64
CA MET A 183 12.12 6.14 -4.32
C MET A 183 12.20 7.51 -4.97
N GLN A 184 11.15 7.96 -5.65
CA GLN A 184 11.08 9.29 -6.25
C GLN A 184 11.14 10.42 -5.20
N THR A 185 10.65 10.18 -3.98
CA THR A 185 10.70 11.16 -2.88
C THR A 185 11.97 11.11 -2.04
N ARG A 186 12.77 10.04 -2.16
CA ARG A 186 13.99 9.84 -1.37
C ARG A 186 15.22 10.56 -1.95
N GLY A 187 15.23 10.79 -3.25
CA GLY A 187 16.42 11.20 -4.01
C GLY A 187 17.26 9.99 -4.45
N GLU A 188 18.18 10.23 -5.37
CA GLU A 188 19.06 9.20 -5.94
C GLU A 188 20.05 8.71 -4.88
N ASP A 189 20.02 7.42 -4.58
CA ASP A 189 21.03 6.69 -3.84
C ASP A 189 21.49 5.54 -4.75
N GLU A 190 22.64 5.70 -5.39
CA GLU A 190 23.16 4.77 -6.41
C GLU A 190 23.48 3.37 -5.86
N ASP A 191 23.56 3.22 -4.53
CA ASP A 191 23.88 1.95 -3.86
C ASP A 191 22.64 1.29 -3.23
N PHE A 192 21.45 1.51 -3.79
CA PHE A 192 20.22 0.89 -3.32
C PHE A 192 19.59 -0.03 -4.37
N SER A 193 19.13 -1.20 -3.94
CA SER A 193 18.31 -2.09 -4.76
C SER A 193 17.07 -2.57 -4.04
N LEU A 194 15.98 -2.69 -4.80
CA LEU A 194 14.72 -3.28 -4.37
C LEU A 194 14.39 -4.47 -5.27
N HIS A 195 14.00 -5.58 -4.66
CA HIS A 195 13.43 -6.72 -5.33
C HIS A 195 12.06 -7.04 -4.71
N ASN A 196 11.03 -7.00 -5.54
CA ASN A 196 9.68 -7.41 -5.17
C ASN A 196 9.39 -8.79 -5.78
N LEU A 197 9.14 -9.80 -4.95
CA LEU A 197 9.04 -11.19 -5.36
C LEU A 197 7.71 -11.81 -4.92
N VAL A 198 7.00 -12.40 -5.88
CA VAL A 198 5.82 -13.23 -5.58
C VAL A 198 6.30 -14.61 -5.18
N CYS A 199 6.36 -14.90 -3.88
CA CYS A 199 6.77 -16.22 -3.39
C CYS A 199 6.30 -16.47 -1.95
N ASP A 200 6.31 -17.72 -1.55
CA ASP A 200 6.07 -18.13 -0.16
C ASP A 200 7.35 -17.94 0.67
N GLY A 201 7.27 -17.05 1.66
CA GLY A 201 8.38 -16.73 2.55
C GLY A 201 9.64 -16.32 1.78
N LEU A 202 10.69 -17.10 1.89
CA LEU A 202 12.00 -16.87 1.26
C LEU A 202 12.27 -17.82 0.09
N SER A 203 11.28 -18.54 -0.42
CA SER A 203 11.48 -19.62 -1.39
C SER A 203 12.12 -19.20 -2.72
N ALA A 204 12.04 -17.91 -3.07
CA ALA A 204 12.69 -17.34 -4.25
C ALA A 204 13.82 -16.35 -3.91
N VAL A 205 14.28 -16.34 -2.66
CA VAL A 205 15.35 -15.43 -2.21
C VAL A 205 16.68 -16.17 -2.20
N ASP A 206 17.61 -15.72 -3.01
CA ASP A 206 18.97 -16.25 -3.07
C ASP A 206 19.94 -15.47 -2.20
N GLY A 207 20.98 -16.15 -1.71
CA GLY A 207 22.09 -15.58 -0.94
C GLY A 207 21.75 -15.23 0.50
N ASP A 208 22.77 -14.71 1.22
CA ASP A 208 22.68 -14.46 2.65
C ASP A 208 21.88 -13.17 2.94
N LEU A 209 21.12 -13.19 4.01
CA LEU A 209 20.41 -12.03 4.55
C LEU A 209 21.06 -11.58 5.86
N ASP A 210 21.14 -10.28 6.06
CA ASP A 210 21.58 -9.70 7.33
C ASP A 210 20.45 -9.64 8.34
N CYS A 211 19.20 -9.38 7.87
CA CYS A 211 18.04 -9.18 8.71
C CYS A 211 16.77 -9.61 7.97
N ILE A 212 15.82 -10.11 8.73
CA ILE A 212 14.46 -10.43 8.26
C ILE A 212 13.47 -9.69 9.15
N ILE A 213 12.50 -9.04 8.53
CA ILE A 213 11.34 -8.49 9.20
C ILE A 213 10.08 -9.19 8.67
N ALA A 214 9.06 -9.34 9.50
CA ALA A 214 7.78 -9.91 9.11
C ALA A 214 6.67 -9.45 10.06
N ASN A 215 5.48 -9.23 9.51
CA ASN A 215 4.26 -8.99 10.28
C ASN A 215 3.14 -9.93 9.79
N PRO A 216 3.33 -11.24 9.95
CA PRO A 216 2.37 -12.22 9.44
C PRO A 216 1.06 -12.18 10.22
N PRO A 217 -0.04 -12.70 9.64
CA PRO A 217 -1.27 -12.93 10.36
C PRO A 217 -1.01 -13.78 11.62
N TYR A 218 -1.42 -13.28 12.78
CA TYR A 218 -1.16 -13.92 14.08
C TYR A 218 -2.44 -14.45 14.77
N ILE A 219 -3.60 -14.26 14.12
CA ILE A 219 -4.87 -14.79 14.60
C ILE A 219 -5.23 -16.00 13.75
N ALA A 220 -5.35 -17.17 14.39
CA ALA A 220 -5.93 -18.35 13.75
C ALA A 220 -7.41 -18.08 13.44
N ASP A 221 -7.74 -17.96 12.16
CA ASP A 221 -9.12 -17.80 11.70
C ASP A 221 -9.51 -18.93 10.73
N PRO A 222 -9.93 -20.09 11.24
CA PRO A 222 -10.30 -21.25 10.41
C PRO A 222 -11.43 -20.96 9.41
N ALA A 223 -12.18 -19.88 9.63
CA ALA A 223 -13.26 -19.45 8.75
C ALA A 223 -12.82 -18.41 7.73
N HIS A 224 -11.53 -18.07 7.68
CA HIS A 224 -10.94 -17.07 6.76
C HIS A 224 -11.72 -15.76 6.66
N ARG A 225 -12.21 -15.26 7.82
CA ARG A 225 -13.05 -14.05 7.88
C ARG A 225 -12.25 -12.78 8.00
N ALA A 226 -11.11 -12.84 8.69
CA ALA A 226 -10.26 -11.69 8.99
C ALA A 226 -8.91 -11.79 8.27
N TYR A 227 -8.39 -12.99 8.13
CA TYR A 227 -7.11 -13.28 7.47
C TYR A 227 -7.35 -14.39 6.46
N ARG A 228 -7.34 -14.04 5.19
CA ARG A 228 -7.43 -14.96 4.07
C ARG A 228 -6.03 -15.09 3.51
N ASP A 229 -5.54 -16.28 3.32
CA ASP A 229 -4.32 -16.61 2.56
C ASP A 229 -3.05 -15.80 2.92
N GLY A 230 -2.80 -15.57 4.21
CA GLY A 230 -1.59 -14.88 4.64
C GLY A 230 -0.93 -15.55 5.81
#